data_fc29b5c2ba410700755814c38f0ccb9d
#
_entry.id   fc29b5c2ba410700755814c38f0ccb9d
#
_cell.length_a   1.000
_cell.length_b   1.000
_cell.length_c   1.000
_cell.angle_alpha   90.00
_cell.angle_beta   90.00
_cell.angle_gamma   90.00
#
_symmetry.space_group_name_H-M   'P 1'
#
loop_
_entity.id
_entity.type
_entity.pdbx_description
1 polymer ?
#
loop_
_entity_poly.entity_id
_entity_poly.type
_entity_poly.pdbx_seq_one_letter_code
_entity_poly.pdbx_strand_id
1 'polypeptide(L)'
;MSFRRAKEIAANIEHATTIDVFENGRTLPVVDVRSLFCYILRIDLKYKVVDIRDIIREYRPYDHATVLYNVKLYGSDVRFRRPDLEELRVQLINQYSPYFMMLKRVNPINDEELMQQIINLIDTYETTKQKRVDLCDASCD
;
A
#
# COMPACT_ATOMS: atom_id res chain seq x y z
N MET A 1 6.06 -14.47 4.57
CA MET A 1 5.45 -13.15 4.71
C MET A 1 5.53 -12.68 6.13
N SER A 2 5.70 -11.38 6.35
CA SER A 2 6.00 -10.85 7.68
C SER A 2 4.72 -10.41 8.40
N PHE A 3 4.38 -11.07 9.51
CA PHE A 3 3.30 -10.64 10.39
C PHE A 3 3.62 -9.29 11.06
N ARG A 4 4.90 -9.04 11.30
CA ARG A 4 5.37 -7.77 11.84
C ARG A 4 5.03 -6.60 10.92
N ARG A 5 5.25 -6.76 9.62
CA ARG A 5 4.91 -5.73 8.63
C ARG A 5 3.41 -5.46 8.61
N ALA A 6 2.59 -6.50 8.67
CA ALA A 6 1.15 -6.35 8.73
C ALA A 6 0.70 -5.56 9.97
N LYS A 7 1.31 -5.82 11.12
CA LYS A 7 1.03 -5.10 12.36
C LYS A 7 1.46 -3.63 12.29
N GLU A 8 2.59 -3.36 11.62
CA GLU A 8 3.04 -1.98 11.38
C GLU A 8 2.05 -1.22 10.49
N ILE A 9 1.53 -1.86 9.46
CA ILE A 9 0.50 -1.27 8.59
C ILE A 9 -0.76 -0.97 9.38
N ALA A 10 -1.21 -1.89 10.22
CA ALA A 10 -2.37 -1.68 11.10
C ALA A 10 -2.15 -0.49 12.05
N ALA A 11 -0.96 -0.37 12.62
CA ALA A 11 -0.60 0.75 13.49
C ALA A 11 -0.59 2.08 12.73
N ASN A 12 -0.10 2.11 11.51
CA ASN A 12 -0.10 3.31 10.67
C ASN A 12 -1.53 3.73 10.29
N ILE A 13 -2.40 2.78 10.01
CA ILE A 13 -3.82 3.04 9.74
C ILE A 13 -4.49 3.64 10.98
N GLU A 14 -4.25 3.05 12.14
CA GLU A 14 -4.79 3.58 13.40
C GLU A 14 -4.30 5.00 13.67
N HIS A 15 -3.03 5.27 13.45
CA HIS A 15 -2.46 6.61 13.62
C HIS A 15 -3.14 7.64 12.71
N ALA A 16 -3.40 7.27 11.46
CA ALA A 16 -4.00 8.18 10.48
C ALA A 16 -5.51 8.37 10.65
N THR A 17 -6.22 7.32 11.09
CA THR A 17 -7.69 7.32 11.17
C THR A 17 -8.24 7.40 12.59
N THR A 18 -7.39 7.21 13.60
CA THR A 18 -7.75 7.06 15.02
C THR A 18 -8.62 5.83 15.31
N ILE A 19 -8.71 4.90 14.37
CA ILE A 19 -9.50 3.68 14.49
C ILE A 19 -8.56 2.47 14.47
N ASP A 20 -8.69 1.61 15.50
CA ASP A 20 -7.95 0.35 15.57
C ASP A 20 -8.55 -0.65 14.57
N VAL A 21 -7.71 -1.16 13.67
CA VAL A 21 -8.10 -2.16 12.66
C VAL A 21 -8.69 -3.41 13.31
N PHE A 22 -8.20 -3.77 14.50
CA PHE A 22 -8.60 -4.97 15.22
C PHE A 22 -9.76 -4.73 16.19
N GLU A 23 -10.33 -3.53 16.20
CA GLU A 23 -11.45 -3.21 17.05
C GLU A 23 -12.67 -4.07 16.75
N ASN A 24 -13.34 -4.55 17.81
CA ASN A 24 -14.52 -5.39 17.68
C ASN A 24 -15.77 -4.52 17.51
N GLY A 25 -15.91 -3.88 16.35
CA GLY A 25 -17.04 -3.01 16.05
C GLY A 25 -17.64 -3.30 14.70
N ARG A 26 -18.92 -2.94 14.54
CA ARG A 26 -19.68 -3.05 13.28
C ARG A 26 -20.13 -1.71 12.74
N THR A 27 -19.67 -0.61 13.35
CA THR A 27 -19.95 0.73 12.82
C THR A 27 -19.27 0.92 11.48
N LEU A 28 -19.86 1.72 10.60
CA LEU A 28 -19.38 1.90 9.25
C LEU A 28 -17.90 2.32 9.17
N PRO A 29 -17.42 3.29 9.96
CA PRO A 29 -16.00 3.66 9.92
C PRO A 29 -15.05 2.51 10.28
N VAL A 30 -15.39 1.69 11.25
CA VAL A 30 -14.57 0.54 11.67
C VAL A 30 -14.53 -0.52 10.57
N VAL A 31 -15.68 -0.80 9.96
CA VAL A 31 -15.79 -1.75 8.84
C VAL A 31 -14.98 -1.27 7.64
N ASP A 32 -15.05 0.03 7.32
CA ASP A 32 -14.30 0.63 6.22
C ASP A 32 -12.78 0.46 6.42
N VAL A 33 -12.30 0.78 7.62
CA VAL A 33 -10.87 0.68 7.96
C VAL A 33 -10.40 -0.79 7.93
N ARG A 34 -11.21 -1.70 8.42
CA ARG A 34 -10.88 -3.14 8.39
C ARG A 34 -10.81 -3.66 6.95
N SER A 35 -11.73 -3.24 6.10
CA SER A 35 -11.73 -3.61 4.69
C SER A 35 -10.50 -3.08 3.97
N LEU A 36 -10.07 -1.85 4.28
CA LEU A 36 -8.82 -1.28 3.77
C LEU A 36 -7.62 -2.13 4.15
N PHE A 37 -7.52 -2.53 5.41
CA PHE A 37 -6.41 -3.37 5.89
C PHE A 37 -6.34 -4.69 5.14
N CYS A 38 -7.45 -5.40 5.02
CA CYS A 38 -7.52 -6.66 4.30
C CYS A 38 -7.14 -6.48 2.81
N TYR A 39 -7.61 -5.41 2.19
CA TYR A 39 -7.33 -5.12 0.78
C TYR A 39 -5.85 -4.86 0.55
N ILE A 40 -5.21 -4.04 1.38
CA ILE A 40 -3.78 -3.76 1.27
C ILE A 40 -2.97 -5.06 1.37
N LEU A 41 -3.24 -5.87 2.37
CA LEU A 41 -2.48 -7.10 2.56
C LEU A 41 -2.70 -8.08 1.41
N ARG A 42 -3.93 -8.25 0.95
CA ARG A 42 -4.23 -9.25 -0.08
C ARG A 42 -3.85 -8.79 -1.48
N ILE A 43 -4.24 -7.59 -1.88
CA ILE A 43 -4.09 -7.12 -3.25
C ILE A 43 -2.74 -6.47 -3.47
N ASP A 44 -2.34 -5.56 -2.60
CA ASP A 44 -1.12 -4.78 -2.79
C ASP A 44 0.14 -5.54 -2.37
N LEU A 45 0.10 -6.23 -1.23
CA LEU A 45 1.26 -6.93 -0.67
C LEU A 45 1.23 -8.44 -0.91
N LYS A 46 0.17 -8.96 -1.50
CA LYS A 46 0.05 -10.37 -1.93
C LYS A 46 0.13 -11.38 -0.78
N TYR A 47 -0.34 -11.01 0.42
CA TYR A 47 -0.45 -11.95 1.53
C TYR A 47 -1.50 -13.02 1.20
N LYS A 48 -1.26 -14.24 1.69
CA LYS A 48 -2.26 -15.31 1.58
C LYS A 48 -3.44 -14.99 2.49
N VAL A 49 -4.64 -15.37 2.06
CA VAL A 49 -5.87 -15.15 2.85
C VAL A 49 -5.76 -15.79 4.23
N VAL A 50 -5.16 -16.97 4.31
CA VAL A 50 -4.92 -17.69 5.57
C VAL A 50 -4.02 -16.87 6.51
N ASP A 51 -2.98 -16.24 5.98
CA ASP A 51 -2.07 -15.42 6.78
C ASP A 51 -2.79 -14.17 7.32
N ILE A 52 -3.60 -13.53 6.50
CA ILE A 52 -4.40 -12.36 6.93
C ILE A 52 -5.37 -12.76 8.05
N ARG A 53 -6.06 -13.89 7.88
CA ARG A 53 -6.94 -14.46 8.89
C ARG A 53 -6.19 -14.67 10.21
N ASP A 54 -5.02 -15.27 10.17
CA ASP A 54 -4.25 -15.62 11.35
C ASP A 54 -3.75 -14.36 12.08
N ILE A 55 -3.38 -13.32 11.35
CA ILE A 55 -2.99 -12.03 11.93
C ILE A 55 -4.17 -11.44 12.73
N ILE A 56 -5.35 -11.43 12.15
CA ILE A 56 -6.55 -10.88 12.81
C ILE A 56 -6.98 -11.76 13.98
N ARG A 57 -6.82 -13.07 13.87
CA ARG A 57 -7.17 -14.03 14.93
C ARG A 57 -6.40 -13.84 16.23
N GLU A 58 -5.25 -13.22 16.20
CA GLU A 58 -4.52 -12.88 17.42
C GLU A 58 -5.31 -11.92 18.31
N TYR A 59 -6.25 -11.15 17.74
CA TYR A 59 -6.99 -10.09 18.42
C TYR A 59 -8.48 -10.39 18.58
N ARG A 60 -9.06 -11.16 17.65
CA ARG A 60 -10.49 -11.46 17.63
C ARG A 60 -10.76 -12.68 16.74
N PRO A 61 -11.88 -13.40 16.98
CA PRO A 61 -12.29 -14.47 16.07
C PRO A 61 -12.51 -13.93 14.65
N TYR A 62 -11.97 -14.64 13.67
CA TYR A 62 -12.06 -14.23 12.26
C TYR A 62 -11.96 -15.46 11.37
N ASP A 63 -12.62 -15.45 10.24
CA ASP A 63 -12.57 -16.58 9.32
C ASP A 63 -12.13 -16.16 7.90
N HIS A 64 -11.83 -17.16 7.10
CA HIS A 64 -11.36 -17.01 5.73
C HIS A 64 -12.37 -16.26 4.85
N ALA A 65 -13.66 -16.60 4.95
CA ALA A 65 -14.71 -15.96 4.16
C ALA A 65 -14.85 -14.47 4.48
N THR A 66 -14.67 -14.10 5.74
CA THR A 66 -14.73 -12.69 6.16
C THR A 66 -13.59 -11.87 5.59
N VAL A 67 -12.38 -12.45 5.49
CA VAL A 67 -11.24 -11.78 4.82
C VAL A 67 -11.58 -11.50 3.36
N LEU A 68 -12.08 -12.50 2.63
CA LEU A 68 -12.46 -12.34 1.23
C LEU A 68 -13.59 -11.32 1.04
N TYR A 69 -14.57 -11.33 1.93
CA TYR A 69 -15.66 -10.35 1.92
C TYR A 69 -15.13 -8.92 2.07
N ASN A 70 -14.23 -8.70 3.02
CA ASN A 70 -13.65 -7.37 3.25
C ASN A 70 -12.81 -6.88 2.08
N VAL A 71 -12.03 -7.77 1.44
CA VAL A 71 -11.26 -7.43 0.24
C VAL A 71 -12.20 -6.97 -0.88
N LYS A 72 -13.27 -7.71 -1.11
CA LYS A 72 -14.27 -7.37 -2.13
C LYS A 72 -15.00 -6.08 -1.80
N LEU A 73 -15.38 -5.89 -0.54
CA LEU A 73 -16.08 -4.69 -0.07
C LEU A 73 -15.26 -3.43 -0.34
N TYR A 74 -13.97 -3.46 -0.01
CA TYR A 74 -13.10 -2.31 -0.25
C TYR A 74 -12.99 -2.00 -1.74
N GLY A 75 -12.69 -2.99 -2.55
CA GLY A 75 -12.47 -2.83 -3.99
C GLY A 75 -13.71 -2.36 -4.77
N SER A 76 -14.92 -2.73 -4.31
CA SER A 76 -16.16 -2.44 -5.02
C SER A 76 -16.95 -1.25 -4.47
N ASP A 77 -16.72 -0.85 -3.20
CA ASP A 77 -17.52 0.17 -2.54
C ASP A 77 -16.67 1.20 -1.79
N VAL A 78 -15.94 0.78 -0.75
CA VAL A 78 -15.23 1.68 0.16
C VAL A 78 -14.24 2.56 -0.59
N ARG A 79 -13.50 1.99 -1.51
CA ARG A 79 -12.52 2.68 -2.33
C ARG A 79 -13.07 3.94 -3.01
N PHE A 80 -14.29 3.86 -3.50
CA PHE A 80 -14.95 4.95 -4.23
C PHE A 80 -15.69 5.91 -3.30
N ARG A 81 -16.20 5.41 -2.17
CA ARG A 81 -16.95 6.19 -1.21
C ARG A 81 -16.05 6.95 -0.23
N ARG A 82 -14.84 6.44 0.02
CA ARG A 82 -13.88 7.00 0.97
C ARG A 82 -12.55 7.33 0.29
N PRO A 83 -12.48 8.46 -0.46
CA PRO A 83 -11.23 8.87 -1.11
C PRO A 83 -10.09 9.14 -0.13
N ASP A 84 -10.39 9.51 1.12
CA ASP A 84 -9.39 9.67 2.18
C ASP A 84 -8.67 8.36 2.49
N LEU A 85 -9.40 7.25 2.54
CA LEU A 85 -8.80 5.93 2.77
C LEU A 85 -8.01 5.45 1.56
N GLU A 86 -8.47 5.77 0.36
CA GLU A 86 -7.73 5.42 -0.86
C GLU A 86 -6.40 6.18 -0.95
N GLU A 87 -6.38 7.44 -0.55
CA GLU A 87 -5.15 8.23 -0.47
C GLU A 87 -4.18 7.62 0.55
N LEU A 88 -4.69 7.23 1.72
CA LEU A 88 -3.90 6.55 2.74
C LEU A 88 -3.32 5.24 2.21
N ARG A 89 -4.12 4.46 1.48
CA ARG A 89 -3.66 3.21 0.86
C ARG A 89 -2.47 3.46 -0.07
N VAL A 90 -2.56 4.46 -0.93
CA VAL A 90 -1.47 4.80 -1.86
C VAL A 90 -0.19 5.18 -1.11
N GLN A 91 -0.32 5.98 -0.05
CA GLN A 91 0.83 6.37 0.78
C GLN A 91 1.50 5.15 1.43
N LEU A 92 0.70 4.23 1.98
CA LEU A 92 1.21 3.03 2.63
C LEU A 92 1.87 2.07 1.63
N ILE A 93 1.28 1.90 0.45
CA ILE A 93 1.86 1.05 -0.60
C ILE A 93 3.23 1.59 -1.01
N ASN A 94 3.36 2.89 -1.22
CA ASN A 94 4.63 3.53 -1.60
C ASN A 94 5.69 3.30 -0.53
N GLN A 95 5.30 3.35 0.75
CA GLN A 95 6.21 3.12 1.87
C GLN A 95 6.67 1.67 1.97
N TYR A 96 5.81 0.69 1.66
CA TYR A 96 6.07 -0.74 1.82
C TYR A 96 6.32 -1.48 0.51
N SER A 97 6.49 -0.77 -0.61
CA SER A 97 6.77 -1.43 -1.89
C SER A 97 8.13 -2.14 -1.83
N PRO A 98 8.29 -3.30 -2.51
CA PRO A 98 9.57 -4.00 -2.53
C PRO A 98 10.72 -3.14 -3.06
N TYR A 99 10.44 -2.32 -4.07
CA TYR A 99 11.44 -1.41 -4.66
C TYR A 99 11.92 -0.38 -3.63
N PHE A 100 10.99 0.27 -2.92
CA PHE A 100 11.31 1.27 -1.90
C PHE A 100 12.11 0.65 -0.75
N MET A 101 11.69 -0.54 -0.29
CA MET A 101 12.40 -1.26 0.77
C MET A 101 13.81 -1.67 0.35
N MET A 102 13.99 -2.07 -0.90
CA MET A 102 15.30 -2.42 -1.44
C MET A 102 16.22 -1.20 -1.49
N LEU A 103 15.73 -0.04 -1.92
CA LEU A 103 16.49 1.19 -1.94
C LEU A 103 16.95 1.60 -0.54
N LYS A 104 16.10 1.48 0.46
CA LYS A 104 16.47 1.74 1.86
C LYS A 104 17.57 0.81 2.37
N ARG A 105 17.57 -0.45 1.95
CA ARG A 105 18.62 -1.41 2.33
C ARG A 105 19.97 -1.07 1.70
N VAL A 106 19.95 -0.57 0.47
CA VAL A 106 21.17 -0.24 -0.27
C VAL A 106 21.83 1.03 0.29
N ASN A 107 21.03 1.98 0.78
CA ASN A 107 21.56 3.25 1.27
C ASN A 107 20.83 3.71 2.55
N PRO A 108 21.11 3.06 3.70
CA PRO A 108 20.34 3.31 4.92
C PRO A 108 20.67 4.63 5.64
N ILE A 109 21.69 5.38 5.17
CA ILE A 109 22.29 6.45 5.98
C ILE A 109 21.71 7.82 5.68
N ASN A 110 21.08 8.06 4.51
CA ASN A 110 20.63 9.41 4.17
C ASN A 110 19.39 9.36 3.23
N ASP A 111 18.22 9.51 3.83
CA ASP A 111 16.95 9.50 3.10
C ASP A 111 16.83 10.65 2.10
N GLU A 112 17.37 11.84 2.43
CA GLU A 112 17.35 13.00 1.53
C GLU A 112 18.22 12.77 0.29
N GLU A 113 19.43 12.24 0.49
CA GLU A 113 20.33 11.90 -0.60
C GLU A 113 19.72 10.83 -1.51
N LEU A 114 19.08 9.81 -0.93
CA LEU A 114 18.38 8.78 -1.66
C LEU A 114 17.25 9.35 -2.51
N MET A 115 16.43 10.21 -1.93
CA MET A 115 15.34 10.89 -2.64
C MET A 115 15.88 11.73 -3.80
N GLN A 116 16.98 12.44 -3.59
CA GLN A 116 17.60 13.23 -4.65
C GLN A 116 18.13 12.36 -5.78
N GLN A 117 18.72 11.22 -5.45
CA GLN A 117 19.18 10.24 -6.46
C GLN A 117 18.03 9.70 -7.28
N ILE A 118 16.89 9.39 -6.66
CA ILE A 118 15.68 8.92 -7.36
C ILE A 118 15.17 10.01 -8.31
N ILE A 119 15.08 11.24 -7.87
CA ILE A 119 14.65 12.39 -8.68
C ILE A 119 15.58 12.55 -9.89
N ASN A 120 16.88 12.48 -9.68
CA ASN A 120 17.86 12.61 -10.76
C ASN A 120 17.72 11.48 -11.79
N LEU A 121 17.45 10.24 -11.35
CA LEU A 121 17.24 9.10 -12.26
C LEU A 121 15.97 9.28 -13.08
N ILE A 122 14.90 9.77 -12.48
CA ILE A 122 13.64 10.04 -13.20
C ILE A 122 13.87 11.14 -14.25
N ASP A 123 14.52 12.23 -13.89
CA ASP A 123 14.82 13.34 -14.80
C ASP A 123 15.68 12.86 -15.97
N THR A 124 16.71 12.06 -15.72
CA THR A 124 17.57 11.49 -16.75
C THR A 124 16.78 10.59 -17.71
N TYR A 125 15.89 9.75 -17.17
CA TYR A 125 15.03 8.86 -17.96
C TYR A 125 14.08 9.65 -18.87
N GLU A 126 13.43 10.66 -18.33
CA GLU A 126 12.50 11.51 -19.08
C GLU A 126 13.22 12.28 -20.18
N THR A 127 14.41 12.82 -19.90
CA THR A 127 15.24 13.52 -20.88
C THR A 127 15.64 12.58 -22.02
N THR A 128 16.07 11.36 -21.71
CA THR A 128 16.44 10.34 -22.70
C THR A 128 15.24 9.95 -23.55
N LYS A 129 14.08 9.77 -22.93
CA LYS A 129 12.83 9.44 -23.64
C LYS A 129 12.42 10.56 -24.61
N GLN A 130 12.54 11.82 -24.21
CA GLN A 130 12.24 12.97 -25.05
C GLN A 130 13.18 13.04 -26.25
N LYS A 131 14.47 12.81 -26.07
CA LYS A 131 15.45 12.76 -27.16
C LYS A 131 15.14 11.67 -28.17
N ARG A 132 14.69 10.50 -27.74
CA ARG A 132 14.29 9.41 -28.64
C ARG A 132 13.07 9.79 -29.48
N VAL A 133 12.09 10.45 -28.88
CA VAL A 133 10.90 10.93 -29.59
C VAL A 133 11.28 11.97 -30.64
N ASP A 134 12.14 12.92 -30.29
CA ASP A 134 12.62 13.96 -31.21
C ASP A 134 13.38 13.37 -32.40
N LEU A 135 14.23 12.35 -32.16
CA LEU A 135 14.95 11.64 -33.20
C LEU A 135 14.00 10.87 -34.12
N CYS A 136 12.97 10.23 -33.60
CA CYS A 136 11.96 9.54 -34.39
C CYS A 136 11.20 10.52 -35.29
N ASP A 137 10.81 11.68 -34.78
CA ASP A 137 10.13 12.73 -35.55
C ASP A 137 11.04 13.24 -36.67
N ALA A 138 12.31 13.47 -36.39
CA ALA A 138 13.29 13.91 -37.39
C ALA A 138 13.53 12.87 -38.48
N SER A 139 13.46 11.57 -38.15
CA SER A 139 13.68 10.50 -39.13
C SER A 139 12.44 10.18 -39.97
N CYS A 140 11.26 10.67 -39.57
CA CYS A 140 10.02 10.49 -40.33
C CYS A 140 9.79 11.55 -41.42
N ASP A 141 10.62 12.57 -41.43
CA ASP A 141 10.63 13.59 -42.47
C ASP A 141 11.50 13.16 -43.66
#